data_c06b324ac3cd2afd245bc69b344c00a2
#
_entry.id   c06b324ac3cd2afd245bc69b344c00a2
#
_cell.length_a   1.000
_cell.length_b   1.000
_cell.length_c   1.000
_cell.angle_alpha   90.00
_cell.angle_beta   90.00
_cell.angle_gamma   90.00
#
_symmetry.space_group_name_H-M   'P 1'
#
loop_
_entity.id
_entity.type
_entity.pdbx_description
1 polymer ?
#
loop_
_entity_poly.entity_id
_entity_poly.type
_entity_poly.pdbx_seq_one_letter_code
_entity_poly.pdbx_strand_id
1 'polypeptide(L)'
;MFLVLHKLQVFHHVLVLQGNLRYAKASFGKMMLSLKQIIYDLGGGIRGGKALKGVIPGGASSPVLTANEIDVEYSFDALGKAGTMMGSAAVMVFDEDTDVVKLLHRITRFFNHESCGQCTPCREGTHWARLIVQDFLKGNGNERKMKRLHR
;
A
#
# COMPACT_ATOMS: atom_id res chain seq x y z
N MET A 1 -16.34 19.49 -14.62
CA MET A 1 -15.58 18.40 -15.25
C MET A 1 -15.32 17.37 -14.15
N PHE A 2 -16.15 16.34 -14.09
CA PHE A 2 -16.16 15.36 -12.99
C PHE A 2 -14.96 14.40 -13.13
N LEU A 3 -14.03 14.43 -12.17
CA LEU A 3 -13.08 13.34 -11.96
C LEU A 3 -13.90 12.11 -11.55
N VAL A 4 -14.02 11.14 -12.44
CA VAL A 4 -14.63 9.85 -12.10
C VAL A 4 -13.63 9.08 -11.24
N LEU A 5 -13.76 9.24 -9.94
CA LEU A 5 -13.13 8.37 -8.96
C LEU A 5 -13.81 7.01 -9.04
N HIS A 6 -13.31 6.13 -9.91
CA HIS A 6 -13.78 4.75 -9.98
C HIS A 6 -13.34 3.99 -8.73
N LYS A 7 -14.33 3.76 -7.86
CA LYS A 7 -14.37 2.84 -6.72
C LYS A 7 -13.31 3.05 -5.62
N LEU A 8 -13.69 3.89 -4.68
CA LEU A 8 -13.22 3.82 -3.30
C LEU A 8 -13.65 2.46 -2.70
N GLN A 9 -12.76 1.48 -2.66
CA GLN A 9 -12.98 0.29 -1.83
C GLN A 9 -12.46 0.58 -0.43
N VAL A 10 -13.38 0.88 0.47
CA VAL A 10 -13.08 1.09 1.90
C VAL A 10 -13.00 -0.29 2.57
N PHE A 11 -11.80 -0.76 2.83
CA PHE A 11 -11.59 -1.80 3.83
C PHE A 11 -11.46 -1.11 5.19
N HIS A 12 -12.30 -1.44 6.15
CA HIS A 12 -12.55 -0.83 7.46
C HIS A 12 -11.64 0.30 7.99
N HIS A 13 -10.38 0.40 7.61
CA HIS A 13 -9.40 1.43 7.99
C HIS A 13 -8.38 1.74 6.88
N VAL A 14 -8.55 1.21 5.68
CA VAL A 14 -7.64 1.42 4.54
C VAL A 14 -8.41 2.04 3.39
N LEU A 15 -7.98 3.23 2.97
CA LEU A 15 -8.49 3.91 1.79
C LEU A 15 -7.62 3.53 0.60
N VAL A 16 -8.22 2.93 -0.43
CA VAL A 16 -7.54 2.69 -1.71
C VAL A 16 -7.97 3.76 -2.70
N LEU A 17 -7.04 4.64 -3.04
CA LEU A 17 -7.22 5.60 -4.12
C LEU A 17 -6.86 4.91 -5.44
N GLN A 18 -7.87 4.31 -6.08
CA GLN A 18 -7.73 3.73 -7.41
C GLN A 18 -8.24 4.73 -8.42
N GLY A 19 -7.35 5.58 -8.91
CA GLY A 19 -7.68 6.57 -9.94
C GLY A 19 -6.66 6.51 -11.07
N ASN A 20 -7.10 6.86 -12.26
CA ASN A 20 -6.22 6.95 -13.42
C ASN A 20 -5.36 8.24 -13.30
N LEU A 21 -4.30 8.18 -12.47
CA LEU A 21 -3.36 9.29 -12.22
C LEU A 21 -2.73 9.84 -13.51
N ARG A 22 -2.80 9.08 -14.63
CA ARG A 22 -2.47 9.60 -15.98
C ARG A 22 -3.37 10.77 -16.38
N TYR A 23 -4.64 10.78 -15.96
CA TYR A 23 -5.56 11.89 -16.22
C TYR A 23 -5.31 13.09 -15.30
N ALA A 24 -4.92 12.87 -14.05
CA ALA A 24 -4.53 13.96 -13.16
C ALA A 24 -3.30 14.70 -13.72
N LYS A 25 -2.30 13.97 -14.23
CA LYS A 25 -1.13 14.55 -14.90
C LYS A 25 -1.50 15.38 -16.14
N ALA A 26 -2.52 14.95 -16.90
CA ALA A 26 -3.00 15.69 -18.08
C ALA A 26 -3.84 16.93 -17.72
N SER A 27 -4.53 16.93 -16.57
CA SER A 27 -5.42 18.02 -16.17
C SER A 27 -4.70 19.14 -15.42
N PHE A 28 -3.58 18.87 -14.75
CA PHE A 28 -2.81 19.85 -13.96
C PHE A 28 -1.53 20.35 -14.66
N GLY A 29 -1.32 20.01 -15.94
CA GLY A 29 -0.16 20.48 -16.71
C GLY A 29 1.16 19.92 -16.18
N LYS A 30 2.23 20.73 -16.23
CA LYS A 30 3.60 20.36 -15.80
C LYS A 30 3.80 20.28 -14.29
N MET A 31 2.78 20.50 -13.47
CA MET A 31 2.91 20.38 -12.01
C MET A 31 2.97 18.93 -11.59
N MET A 32 4.12 18.50 -11.13
CA MET A 32 4.32 17.20 -10.49
C MET A 32 3.74 17.27 -9.08
N LEU A 33 2.66 16.54 -8.83
CA LEU A 33 2.02 16.49 -7.51
C LEU A 33 2.87 15.68 -6.54
N SER A 34 2.96 16.14 -5.28
CA SER A 34 3.51 15.32 -4.22
C SER A 34 2.49 14.25 -3.78
N LEU A 35 3.00 13.14 -3.22
CA LEU A 35 2.13 12.10 -2.65
C LEU A 35 1.22 12.68 -1.55
N LYS A 36 1.72 13.66 -0.80
CA LYS A 36 0.94 14.41 0.19
C LYS A 36 -0.26 15.13 -0.42
N GLN A 37 -0.06 15.84 -1.53
CA GLN A 37 -1.15 16.52 -2.26
C GLN A 37 -2.16 15.52 -2.82
N ILE A 38 -1.71 14.37 -3.31
CA ILE A 38 -2.60 13.30 -3.78
C ILE A 38 -3.49 12.80 -2.65
N ILE A 39 -2.95 12.60 -1.45
CA ILE A 39 -3.70 12.09 -0.30
C ILE A 39 -4.67 13.15 0.25
N TYR A 40 -4.20 14.37 0.48
CA TYR A 40 -4.98 15.38 1.21
C TYR A 40 -5.83 16.26 0.30
N ASP A 41 -5.28 16.75 -0.82
CA ASP A 41 -5.99 17.69 -1.70
C ASP A 41 -6.93 16.97 -2.67
N LEU A 42 -6.47 15.86 -3.26
CA LEU A 42 -7.26 15.08 -4.22
C LEU A 42 -8.08 13.97 -3.56
N GLY A 43 -7.52 13.31 -2.56
CA GLY A 43 -8.14 12.20 -1.85
C GLY A 43 -9.08 12.60 -0.73
N GLY A 44 -9.07 13.88 -0.34
CA GLY A 44 -9.88 14.37 0.77
C GLY A 44 -9.33 14.03 2.16
N GLY A 45 -8.06 13.62 2.25
CA GLY A 45 -7.37 13.33 3.51
C GLY A 45 -7.69 11.98 4.11
N ILE A 46 -7.46 11.87 5.41
CA ILE A 46 -7.68 10.62 6.16
C ILE A 46 -9.09 10.60 6.73
N ARG A 47 -9.77 9.48 6.58
CA ARG A 47 -11.16 9.31 7.03
C ARG A 47 -11.30 9.64 8.53
N GLY A 48 -12.27 10.47 8.86
CA GLY A 48 -12.57 10.86 10.24
C GLY A 48 -11.55 11.81 10.86
N GLY A 49 -10.70 12.46 10.05
CA GLY A 49 -9.68 13.41 10.53
C GLY A 49 -8.55 12.77 11.35
N LYS A 50 -8.38 11.45 11.23
CA LYS A 50 -7.33 10.69 11.93
C LYS A 50 -5.95 10.99 11.39
N ALA A 51 -4.91 10.66 12.15
CA ALA A 51 -3.54 10.76 11.70
C ALA A 51 -3.19 9.67 10.68
N LEU A 52 -2.36 10.02 9.71
CA LEU A 52 -1.78 9.07 8.76
C LEU A 52 -0.73 8.21 9.49
N LYS A 53 -0.88 6.89 9.44
CA LYS A 53 0.14 5.95 9.89
C LYS A 53 1.14 5.63 8.79
N GLY A 54 0.64 5.37 7.59
CA GLY A 54 1.49 5.05 6.45
C GLY A 54 0.73 4.95 5.13
N VAL A 55 1.49 4.84 4.05
CA VAL A 55 0.97 4.74 2.70
C VAL A 55 1.78 3.74 1.87
N ILE A 56 1.10 2.98 1.04
CA ILE A 56 1.69 2.14 -0.01
C ILE A 56 1.39 2.84 -1.33
N PRO A 57 2.38 3.45 -2.00
CA PRO A 57 2.12 4.37 -3.10
C PRO A 57 1.87 3.70 -4.45
N GLY A 58 2.26 2.43 -4.60
CA GLY A 58 2.31 1.77 -5.91
C GLY A 58 1.64 0.40 -5.99
N GLY A 59 0.69 0.12 -5.10
CA GLY A 59 0.06 -1.20 -4.98
C GLY A 59 0.73 -2.09 -3.95
N ALA A 60 0.12 -3.25 -3.64
CA ALA A 60 0.47 -4.11 -2.50
C ALA A 60 1.93 -4.61 -2.48
N SER A 61 2.65 -4.54 -3.59
CA SER A 61 4.07 -4.92 -3.71
C SER A 61 5.05 -3.79 -3.44
N SER A 62 4.54 -2.54 -3.29
CA SER A 62 5.41 -1.39 -3.04
C SER A 62 5.74 -1.27 -1.55
N PRO A 63 7.00 -0.92 -1.20
CA PRO A 63 7.36 -0.60 0.18
C PRO A 63 6.50 0.53 0.77
N VAL A 64 6.25 0.42 2.07
CA VAL A 64 5.45 1.39 2.84
C VAL A 64 6.28 2.63 3.11
N LEU A 65 5.68 3.81 2.93
CA LEU A 65 6.20 5.09 3.43
C LEU A 65 5.45 5.48 4.71
N THR A 66 6.17 6.06 5.65
CA THR A 66 5.60 6.64 6.89
C THR A 66 5.03 8.04 6.63
N ALA A 67 4.28 8.58 7.59
CA ALA A 67 3.70 9.92 7.49
C ALA A 67 4.73 11.03 7.25
N ASN A 68 5.99 10.84 7.68
CA ASN A 68 7.06 11.83 7.52
C ASN A 68 7.71 11.79 6.12
N GLU A 69 7.46 10.75 5.34
CA GLU A 69 8.12 10.49 4.05
C GLU A 69 7.21 10.80 2.85
N ILE A 70 5.99 11.25 3.08
CA ILE A 70 5.00 11.48 2.01
C ILE A 70 5.18 12.77 1.22
N ASP A 71 6.05 13.69 1.68
CA ASP A 71 6.32 14.93 0.94
C ASP A 71 7.35 14.69 -0.17
N VAL A 72 7.04 13.74 -1.01
CA VAL A 72 7.83 13.29 -2.15
C VAL A 72 7.00 13.44 -3.42
N GLU A 73 7.64 13.88 -4.49
CA GLU A 73 7.02 13.94 -5.81
C GLU A 73 6.51 12.56 -6.24
N TYR A 74 5.28 12.50 -6.73
CA TYR A 74 4.70 11.25 -7.20
C TYR A 74 5.17 10.93 -8.62
N SER A 75 6.44 10.56 -8.73
CA SER A 75 7.10 10.13 -9.97
C SER A 75 7.89 8.84 -9.75
N PHE A 76 8.20 8.13 -10.83
CA PHE A 76 8.98 6.88 -10.75
C PHE A 76 10.34 7.13 -10.10
N ASP A 77 11.01 8.21 -10.50
CA ASP A 77 12.37 8.53 -10.04
C ASP A 77 12.39 8.97 -8.56
N ALA A 78 11.46 9.84 -8.18
CA ALA A 78 11.40 10.35 -6.80
C ALA A 78 10.99 9.27 -5.80
N LEU A 79 9.98 8.45 -6.14
CA LEU A 79 9.56 7.32 -5.31
C LEU A 79 10.67 6.25 -5.23
N GLY A 80 11.40 6.00 -6.33
CA GLY A 80 12.56 5.11 -6.31
C GLY A 80 13.66 5.58 -5.37
N LYS A 81 13.97 6.89 -5.37
CA LYS A 81 14.94 7.50 -4.43
C LYS A 81 14.45 7.45 -2.98
N ALA A 82 13.15 7.52 -2.75
CA ALA A 82 12.54 7.37 -1.42
C ALA A 82 12.47 5.90 -0.95
N GLY A 83 13.03 4.96 -1.69
CA GLY A 83 13.07 3.53 -1.30
C GLY A 83 11.74 2.78 -1.54
N THR A 84 10.85 3.33 -2.34
CA THR A 84 9.57 2.70 -2.72
C THR A 84 9.41 2.66 -4.24
N MET A 85 8.21 2.45 -4.75
CA MET A 85 7.96 2.44 -6.19
C MET A 85 6.55 2.91 -6.53
N MET A 86 6.37 3.48 -7.73
CA MET A 86 5.07 3.88 -8.24
C MET A 86 4.19 2.69 -8.66
N GLY A 87 4.79 1.57 -9.06
CA GLY A 87 4.14 0.32 -9.39
C GLY A 87 2.90 0.48 -10.27
N SER A 88 1.75 -0.02 -9.79
CA SER A 88 0.45 0.10 -10.46
C SER A 88 -0.23 1.47 -10.25
N ALA A 89 0.41 2.41 -9.56
CA ALA A 89 -0.17 3.68 -9.14
C ALA A 89 -1.43 3.56 -8.25
N ALA A 90 -1.63 2.43 -7.61
CA ALA A 90 -2.69 2.22 -6.63
C ALA A 90 -2.21 2.66 -5.26
N VAL A 91 -2.58 3.86 -4.85
CA VAL A 91 -2.20 4.43 -3.54
C VAL A 91 -3.13 3.86 -2.46
N MET A 92 -2.56 3.14 -1.49
CA MET A 92 -3.27 2.63 -0.33
C MET A 92 -2.84 3.41 0.92
N VAL A 93 -3.79 4.09 1.53
CA VAL A 93 -3.58 4.95 2.70
C VAL A 93 -4.18 4.28 3.92
N PHE A 94 -3.49 4.25 5.04
CA PHE A 94 -3.99 3.69 6.29
C PHE A 94 -3.73 4.62 7.47
N ASP A 95 -4.72 4.65 8.37
CA ASP A 95 -4.78 5.52 9.52
C ASP A 95 -4.04 4.97 10.74
N GLU A 96 -3.97 5.77 11.80
CA GLU A 96 -3.33 5.42 13.08
C GLU A 96 -3.90 4.17 13.74
N ASP A 97 -5.21 3.91 13.57
CA ASP A 97 -5.89 2.75 14.16
C ASP A 97 -5.68 1.46 13.35
N THR A 98 -5.08 1.54 12.18
CA THR A 98 -4.85 0.38 11.35
C THR A 98 -3.86 -0.58 12.02
N ASP A 99 -4.30 -1.81 12.24
CA ASP A 99 -3.45 -2.91 12.66
C ASP A 99 -2.59 -3.40 11.48
N VAL A 100 -1.30 -3.10 11.53
CA VAL A 100 -0.34 -3.41 10.45
C VAL A 100 -0.19 -4.91 10.24
N VAL A 101 -0.33 -5.73 11.29
CA VAL A 101 -0.25 -7.19 11.17
C VAL A 101 -1.46 -7.74 10.43
N LYS A 102 -2.66 -7.19 10.70
CA LYS A 102 -3.88 -7.52 9.93
C LYS A 102 -3.78 -7.09 8.48
N LEU A 103 -3.22 -5.90 8.21
CA LEU A 103 -2.96 -5.43 6.86
C LEU A 103 -2.00 -6.39 6.12
N LEU A 104 -0.88 -6.72 6.74
CA LEU A 104 0.10 -7.66 6.17
C LEU A 104 -0.52 -9.04 5.92
N HIS A 105 -1.37 -9.54 6.83
CA HIS A 105 -2.08 -10.80 6.63
C HIS A 105 -3.00 -10.77 5.40
N ARG A 106 -3.68 -9.66 5.16
CA ARG A 106 -4.54 -9.49 3.96
C ARG A 106 -3.69 -9.47 2.68
N ILE A 107 -2.58 -8.76 2.69
CA ILE A 107 -1.64 -8.71 1.56
C ILE A 107 -1.04 -10.09 1.28
N THR A 108 -0.56 -10.80 2.29
CA THR A 108 0.00 -12.15 2.11
C THR A 108 -1.05 -13.16 1.65
N ARG A 109 -2.28 -13.05 2.13
CA ARG A 109 -3.41 -13.85 1.65
C ARG A 109 -3.71 -13.57 0.17
N PHE A 110 -3.71 -12.30 -0.23
CA PHE A 110 -3.89 -11.91 -1.63
C PHE A 110 -2.80 -12.54 -2.52
N PHE A 111 -1.53 -12.37 -2.20
CA PHE A 111 -0.45 -12.96 -3.00
C PHE A 111 -0.48 -14.49 -3.03
N ASN A 112 -0.89 -15.13 -1.94
CA ASN A 112 -1.06 -16.60 -1.93
C ASN A 112 -2.20 -17.06 -2.84
N HIS A 113 -3.30 -16.28 -2.94
CA HIS A 113 -4.43 -16.58 -3.81
C HIS A 113 -4.08 -16.34 -5.28
N GLU A 114 -3.38 -15.25 -5.59
CA GLU A 114 -3.04 -14.84 -6.95
C GLU A 114 -1.82 -15.59 -7.52
N SER A 115 -1.14 -16.41 -6.73
CA SER A 115 -0.04 -17.24 -7.23
C SER A 115 -0.56 -18.22 -8.27
N CYS A 116 0.03 -18.21 -9.47
CA CYS A 116 -0.29 -19.18 -10.53
C CYS A 116 0.20 -20.62 -10.20
N GLY A 117 0.96 -20.80 -9.12
CA GLY A 117 1.46 -22.09 -8.67
C GLY A 117 2.63 -22.69 -9.46
N GLN A 118 3.15 -22.00 -10.47
CA GLN A 118 4.22 -22.55 -11.33
C GLN A 118 5.59 -22.57 -10.63
N CYS A 119 6.04 -21.42 -10.11
CA CYS A 119 7.37 -21.30 -9.51
C CYS A 119 7.32 -21.68 -8.03
N THR A 120 8.15 -22.66 -7.62
CA THR A 120 8.20 -23.17 -6.24
C THR A 120 8.39 -22.06 -5.19
N PRO A 121 9.32 -21.07 -5.35
CA PRO A 121 9.49 -20.02 -4.37
C PRO A 121 8.22 -19.16 -4.16
N CYS A 122 7.49 -18.86 -5.23
CA CYS A 122 6.24 -18.11 -5.14
C CYS A 122 5.12 -18.98 -4.52
N ARG A 123 4.91 -20.19 -5.06
CA ARG A 123 3.86 -21.10 -4.61
C ARG A 123 3.98 -21.42 -3.12
N GLU A 124 5.16 -21.86 -2.68
CA GLU A 124 5.39 -22.25 -1.29
C GLU A 124 5.67 -21.04 -0.39
N GLY A 125 6.44 -20.05 -0.87
CA GLY A 125 6.83 -18.89 -0.08
C GLY A 125 5.63 -18.03 0.31
N THR A 126 4.71 -17.75 -0.61
CA THR A 126 3.49 -16.97 -0.29
C THR A 126 2.57 -17.72 0.67
N HIS A 127 2.48 -19.05 0.53
CA HIS A 127 1.72 -19.89 1.45
C HIS A 127 2.32 -19.84 2.87
N TRP A 128 3.63 -20.05 3.00
CA TRP A 128 4.31 -19.98 4.30
C TRP A 128 4.26 -18.58 4.93
N ALA A 129 4.47 -17.53 4.14
CA ALA A 129 4.35 -16.15 4.63
C ALA A 129 2.97 -15.91 5.23
N ARG A 130 1.90 -16.31 4.54
CA ARG A 130 0.53 -16.22 5.03
C ARG A 130 0.34 -16.95 6.37
N LEU A 131 0.83 -18.20 6.48
CA LEU A 131 0.71 -18.99 7.72
C LEU A 131 1.47 -18.34 8.88
N ILE A 132 2.69 -17.87 8.63
CA ILE A 132 3.51 -17.21 9.66
C ILE A 132 2.81 -15.94 10.17
N VAL A 133 2.30 -15.09 9.26
CA VAL A 133 1.59 -13.87 9.65
C VAL A 133 0.29 -14.19 10.40
N GLN A 134 -0.41 -15.27 10.00
CA GLN A 134 -1.59 -15.76 10.72
C GLN A 134 -1.26 -16.19 12.16
N ASP A 135 -0.10 -16.79 12.37
CA ASP A 135 0.36 -17.16 13.71
C ASP A 135 0.63 -15.92 14.58
N PHE A 136 1.18 -14.85 14.01
CA PHE A 136 1.33 -13.58 14.74
C PHE A 136 -0.03 -13.02 15.18
N LEU A 137 -1.05 -13.08 14.33
CA LEU A 137 -2.41 -12.64 14.69
C LEU A 137 -3.04 -13.48 15.81
N LYS A 138 -2.64 -14.74 15.95
CA LYS A 138 -3.11 -15.65 17.01
C LYS A 138 -2.28 -15.53 18.30
N GLY A 139 -1.29 -14.64 18.36
CA GLY A 139 -0.39 -14.51 19.51
C GLY A 139 0.73 -15.56 19.56
N ASN A 140 0.86 -16.41 18.55
CA ASN A 140 1.89 -17.48 18.46
C ASN A 140 3.14 -17.01 17.68
N GLY A 141 3.34 -15.68 17.54
CA GLY A 141 4.50 -15.09 16.91
C GLY A 141 5.76 -15.27 17.76
N ASN A 142 6.91 -15.48 17.11
CA ASN A 142 8.21 -15.50 17.76
C ASN A 142 9.30 -14.99 16.80
N GLU A 143 10.50 -14.70 17.36
CA GLU A 143 11.63 -14.16 16.61
C GLU A 143 12.07 -15.08 15.45
N ARG A 144 12.04 -16.40 15.64
CA ARG A 144 12.38 -17.38 14.60
C ARG A 144 11.44 -17.28 13.38
N LYS A 145 10.13 -17.08 13.63
CA LYS A 145 9.14 -16.88 12.57
C LYS A 145 9.36 -15.53 11.87
N MET A 146 9.68 -14.48 12.61
CA MET A 146 10.00 -13.17 12.06
C MET A 146 11.21 -13.25 11.11
N LYS A 147 12.30 -13.88 11.52
CA LYS A 147 13.51 -14.08 10.69
C LYS A 147 13.23 -14.87 9.41
N ARG A 148 12.22 -15.74 9.41
CA ARG A 148 11.81 -16.48 8.20
C ARG A 148 11.03 -15.63 7.20
N LEU A 149 10.30 -14.62 7.65
CA LEU A 149 9.60 -13.67 6.76
C LEU A 149 10.57 -12.72 6.06
N HIS A 150 11.72 -12.45 6.68
CA HIS A 150 12.70 -11.48 6.17
C HIS A 150 13.70 -12.10 5.17
N ARG A 151 13.76 -13.43 5.02
CA ARG A 151 14.64 -14.14 4.08
C ARG A 151 13.96 -14.39 2.73
#